data_f04987d4fa23d136c130a836bb54853e
#
_entry.id   f04987d4fa23d136c130a836bb54853e
#
_cell.length_a   1.000
_cell.length_b   1.000
_cell.length_c   1.000
_cell.angle_alpha   90.00
_cell.angle_beta   90.00
_cell.angle_gamma   90.00
#
_symmetry.space_group_name_H-M   'P 1'
#
loop_
_entity.id
_entity.type
_entity.pdbx_description
1 polymer ?
#
loop_
_entity_poly.entity_id
_entity_poly.type
_entity_poly.pdbx_seq_one_letter_code
_entity_poly.pdbx_strand_id
1 'polypeptide(L)' 'MDTSTEVKTLRNDMNMNRKEFCEYFEIPYRTVTDWEAGKRNMPEYVLRLMRYKAEIENMCEAQ' A
#
# COMPACT_ATOMS: atom_id res chain seq x y z
N MET A 1 -4.26 14.80 -5.79
CA MET A 1 -3.64 13.59 -6.30
C MET A 1 -4.49 12.39 -6.01
N ASP A 2 -4.48 11.45 -6.92
CA ASP A 2 -5.33 10.27 -6.83
C ASP A 2 -4.70 9.23 -5.92
N THR A 3 -5.46 8.78 -4.91
CA THR A 3 -4.95 7.78 -3.98
C THR A 3 -4.65 6.45 -4.66
N SER A 4 -5.34 6.15 -5.78
CA SER A 4 -5.08 4.92 -6.52
C SER A 4 -3.65 4.91 -7.07
N THR A 5 -3.17 6.03 -7.58
CA THR A 5 -1.80 6.16 -8.06
C THR A 5 -0.81 6.04 -6.90
N GLU A 6 -1.13 6.63 -5.76
CA GLU A 6 -0.25 6.60 -4.60
C GLU A 6 -0.11 5.19 -4.03
N VAL A 7 -1.19 4.42 -4.03
CA VAL A 7 -1.14 3.02 -3.59
C VAL A 7 -0.24 2.20 -4.51
N LYS A 8 -0.38 2.39 -5.82
CA LYS A 8 0.48 1.69 -6.79
C LYS A 8 1.94 2.07 -6.60
N THR A 9 2.21 3.35 -6.39
CA THR A 9 3.57 3.84 -6.20
C THR A 9 4.18 3.21 -4.95
N LEU A 10 3.43 3.19 -3.85
CA LEU A 10 3.90 2.59 -2.62
C LEU A 10 4.22 1.12 -2.82
N ARG A 11 3.32 0.39 -3.50
CA ARG A 11 3.52 -1.03 -3.75
C ARG A 11 4.78 -1.27 -4.59
N ASN A 12 4.98 -0.47 -5.62
CA ASN A 12 6.17 -0.58 -6.46
C ASN A 12 7.45 -0.25 -5.69
N ASP A 13 7.39 0.76 -4.83
CA ASP A 13 8.54 1.14 -4.01
C ASP A 13 8.95 0.03 -3.06
N MET A 14 7.99 -0.79 -2.64
CA MET A 14 8.26 -1.92 -1.76
C MET A 14 8.63 -3.19 -2.53
N ASN A 15 8.68 -3.12 -3.85
CA ASN A 15 8.98 -4.26 -4.72
C ASN A 15 8.04 -5.45 -4.47
N MET A 16 6.78 -5.15 -4.25
CA MET A 16 5.77 -6.17 -3.99
C MET A 16 4.77 -6.26 -5.13
N ASN A 17 4.33 -7.49 -5.43
CA ASN A 17 3.18 -7.64 -6.29
C ASN A 17 1.92 -7.42 -5.44
N ARG A 18 0.75 -7.41 -6.10
CA ARG A 18 -0.50 -7.10 -5.41
C ARG A 18 -0.82 -8.09 -4.31
N LYS A 19 -0.54 -9.38 -4.56
CA LYS A 19 -0.78 -10.42 -3.57
C LYS A 19 0.09 -10.24 -2.34
N GLU A 20 1.38 -9.99 -2.55
CA GLU A 20 2.31 -9.77 -1.45
C GLU A 20 1.94 -8.55 -0.63
N PHE A 21 1.52 -7.48 -1.32
CA PHE A 21 1.09 -6.25 -0.68
C PHE A 21 -0.11 -6.49 0.22
N CYS A 22 -1.09 -7.26 -0.26
CA CYS A 22 -2.28 -7.59 0.51
C CYS A 22 -1.94 -8.37 1.76
N GLU A 23 -1.05 -9.35 1.64
CA GLU A 23 -0.65 -10.17 2.77
C GLU A 23 0.14 -9.36 3.80
N TYR A 24 1.00 -8.47 3.32
CA TYR A 24 1.82 -7.65 4.19
C TYR A 24 0.97 -6.73 5.08
N PHE A 25 -0.06 -6.12 4.50
CA PHE A 25 -0.92 -5.20 5.23
C PHE A 25 -2.19 -5.85 5.76
N GLU A 26 -2.36 -7.15 5.54
CA GLU A 26 -3.53 -7.92 5.97
C GLU A 26 -4.82 -7.32 5.44
N ILE A 27 -4.83 -7.00 4.15
CA ILE A 27 -5.98 -6.39 3.46
C ILE A 27 -6.48 -7.38 2.41
N PRO A 28 -7.81 -7.52 2.23
CA PRO A 28 -8.33 -8.38 1.17
C PRO A 28 -7.82 -7.96 -0.19
N TYR A 29 -7.46 -8.93 -1.01
CA TYR A 29 -6.95 -8.69 -2.37
C TYR A 29 -7.91 -7.82 -3.17
N ARG A 30 -9.20 -8.08 -3.05
CA ARG A 30 -10.21 -7.33 -3.77
C ARG A 30 -10.20 -5.85 -3.40
N THR A 31 -9.99 -5.55 -2.14
CA THR A 31 -9.94 -4.17 -1.67
C THR A 31 -8.79 -3.41 -2.31
N VAL A 32 -7.60 -4.02 -2.34
CA VAL A 32 -6.45 -3.39 -2.97
C VAL A 32 -6.68 -3.21 -4.46
N THR A 33 -7.26 -4.21 -5.11
CA THR A 33 -7.58 -4.13 -6.54
C THR A 33 -8.53 -2.97 -6.82
N ASP A 34 -9.56 -2.80 -5.99
CA ASP A 34 -10.52 -1.71 -6.15
C ASP A 34 -9.86 -0.35 -5.92
N TRP A 35 -8.97 -0.24 -4.96
CA TRP A 35 -8.23 0.99 -4.72
C TRP A 35 -7.37 1.35 -5.93
N GLU A 36 -6.63 0.40 -6.48
CA GLU A 36 -5.75 0.65 -7.61
C GLU A 36 -6.52 0.93 -8.90
N ALA A 37 -7.71 0.36 -9.02
CA ALA A 37 -8.57 0.60 -10.17
C ALA A 37 -9.38 1.91 -10.07
N GLY A 38 -9.35 2.54 -8.89
CA GLY A 38 -10.10 3.76 -8.66
C GLY A 38 -11.59 3.54 -8.43
N LYS A 39 -12.00 2.30 -8.20
CA LYS A 39 -13.40 1.98 -7.94
C LYS A 39 -13.83 2.31 -6.53
N ARG A 40 -12.89 2.38 -5.62
CA ARG A 40 -13.14 2.66 -4.21
C ARG A 40 -12.12 3.68 -3.74
N ASN A 41 -12.57 4.69 -3.01
CA ASN A 41 -11.66 5.70 -2.48
C ASN A 41 -10.99 5.19 -1.23
N MET A 42 -9.67 5.25 -1.22
CA MET A 42 -8.89 4.91 -0.05
C MET A 42 -8.77 6.15 0.84
N PRO A 43 -9.11 6.06 2.13
CA PRO A 43 -8.91 7.20 3.02
C PRO A 43 -7.43 7.57 3.11
N GLU A 44 -7.14 8.84 3.13
CA GLU A 44 -5.75 9.31 3.20
C GLU A 44 -5.02 8.81 4.44
N TYR A 45 -5.71 8.72 5.56
CA TYR A 45 -5.05 8.28 6.78
C TYR A 45 -4.60 6.82 6.68
N VAL A 46 -5.32 5.99 5.94
CA VAL A 46 -4.91 4.61 5.71
C VAL A 46 -3.62 4.56 4.92
N LEU A 47 -3.54 5.35 3.85
CA LEU A 47 -2.34 5.43 3.04
C LEU A 47 -1.15 5.92 3.87
N ARG A 48 -1.39 6.90 4.71
CA ARG A 48 -0.36 7.47 5.58
C ARG A 48 0.16 6.42 6.56
N LEU A 49 -0.74 5.63 7.15
CA LEU A 49 -0.35 4.56 8.05
C LEU A 49 0.44 3.48 7.34
N MET A 50 0.07 3.16 6.11
CA MET A 50 0.78 2.16 5.32
C MET A 50 2.20 2.63 5.01
N ARG A 51 2.37 3.89 4.64
CA ARG A 51 3.69 4.45 4.40
C ARG A 51 4.54 4.45 5.65
N TYR A 52 3.93 4.79 6.77
CA TYR A 52 4.62 4.82 8.05
C TYR A 52 5.14 3.43 8.42
N LYS A 53 4.28 2.42 8.26
CA LYS A 53 4.68 1.05 8.54
C LYS A 53 5.83 0.61 7.63
N ALA A 54 5.74 0.92 6.35
CA ALA A 54 6.78 0.56 5.40
C ALA A 54 8.12 1.22 5.74
N GLU A 55 8.08 2.48 6.11
CA GLU A 55 9.29 3.22 6.48
C GLU A 55 9.93 2.65 7.73
N ILE A 56 9.12 2.34 8.74
CA ILE A 56 9.65 1.79 9.99
C ILE A 56 10.30 0.43 9.76
N GLU A 57 9.66 -0.43 8.98
CA GLU A 57 10.21 -1.76 8.73
C GLU A 57 11.43 -1.71 7.84
N ASN A 58 11.48 -0.79 6.90
CA ASN A 58 12.67 -0.59 6.08
C ASN A 58 13.84 -0.09 6.95
N MET A 59 13.58 0.79 7.89
CA MET A 59 14.60 1.27 8.80
C MET A 59 15.15 0.15 9.66
N CYS A 60 14.29 -0.75 10.10
CA CYS A 60 14.72 -1.91 10.87
C CYS A 60 15.61 -2.82 10.02
N GLU A 61 15.27 -3.00 8.75
CA GLU A 61 16.05 -3.84 7.86
C GLU A 61 17.40 -3.22 7.53
N ALA A 62 17.44 -1.89 7.45
CA ALA A 62 18.67 -1.18 7.13
C ALA A 62 19.70 -1.27 8.24
N GLN A 63 19.33 -1.70 9.40
CA GLN A 63 20.22 -1.86 10.53
C GLN A 63 20.63 -3.32 10.70
#